data_3961403faea2a111a50735e563fb5ae9
#
_entry.id   3961403faea2a111a50735e563fb5ae9
#
_cell.length_a   1.000
_cell.length_b   1.000
_cell.length_c   1.000
_cell.angle_alpha   90.00
_cell.angle_beta   90.00
_cell.angle_gamma   90.00
#
_symmetry.space_group_name_H-M   'P 1'
#
loop_
_entity.id
_entity.type
_entity.pdbx_description
1 polymer ?
#
loop_
_entity_poly.entity_id
_entity_poly.type
_entity_poly.pdbx_seq_one_letter_code
_entity_poly.pdbx_strand_id
1 'polypeptide(L)'
;MIKPTTDYADLEGCDLIIEAVLEDPKVKADVTQKTQAVVPEGCIYGSNTSTLPISMLAKASQDESKFIGIHFFSPVDKMPLVEIIMGKNTGEEALAKALDYVRQIRKTPIVVNDSRGFYTSRCFMTYPVEATNMLHEGIAPALIENSGVYAGMAVGPFAVLDEVSLELSYHIAEATKKALGDAYKSEACDEVVTRLYADLGRKGKKNRKGFYEY
;
A
#
# COMPACT_ATOMS: atom_id res chain seq x y z
N MET A 1 1.13 7.70 -25.51
CA MET A 1 0.23 6.62 -26.03
C MET A 1 0.50 5.38 -25.18
N ILE A 2 -0.53 4.66 -24.72
CA ILE A 2 -0.37 3.43 -23.94
C ILE A 2 -0.33 2.24 -24.91
N LYS A 3 0.70 1.38 -24.80
CA LYS A 3 0.80 0.11 -25.53
C LYS A 3 0.56 -1.03 -24.52
N PRO A 4 -0.62 -1.68 -24.51
CA PRO A 4 -0.82 -2.86 -23.66
C PRO A 4 -0.06 -4.05 -24.26
N THR A 5 0.58 -4.84 -23.38
CA THR A 5 1.33 -6.05 -23.79
C THR A 5 1.34 -7.08 -22.66
N THR A 6 1.55 -8.33 -23.02
CA THR A 6 1.82 -9.45 -22.11
C THR A 6 3.26 -9.98 -22.25
N ASP A 7 4.04 -9.38 -23.16
CA ASP A 7 5.42 -9.80 -23.44
C ASP A 7 6.41 -8.87 -22.71
N TYR A 8 7.27 -9.44 -21.89
CA TYR A 8 8.33 -8.69 -21.20
C TYR A 8 9.34 -8.08 -22.17
N ALA A 9 9.55 -8.66 -23.35
CA ALA A 9 10.44 -8.09 -24.36
C ALA A 9 10.05 -6.67 -24.80
N ASP A 10 8.76 -6.32 -24.71
CA ASP A 10 8.29 -4.97 -25.02
C ASP A 10 8.73 -3.91 -24.00
N LEU A 11 9.34 -4.31 -22.89
CA LEU A 11 9.92 -3.41 -21.88
C LEU A 11 11.36 -3.01 -22.19
N GLU A 12 11.98 -3.58 -23.24
CA GLU A 12 13.30 -3.18 -23.71
C GLU A 12 13.33 -1.67 -24.00
N GLY A 13 14.32 -0.98 -23.45
CA GLY A 13 14.49 0.49 -23.62
C GLY A 13 13.68 1.32 -22.64
N CYS A 14 12.97 0.74 -21.67
CA CYS A 14 12.35 1.51 -20.60
C CYS A 14 13.39 2.05 -19.61
N ASP A 15 13.26 3.34 -19.24
CA ASP A 15 14.12 3.99 -18.24
C ASP A 15 13.62 3.83 -16.81
N LEU A 16 12.32 3.54 -16.66
CA LEU A 16 11.62 3.35 -15.39
C LEU A 16 10.56 2.28 -15.53
N ILE A 17 10.57 1.34 -14.61
CA ILE A 17 9.50 0.34 -14.41
C ILE A 17 8.80 0.65 -13.09
N ILE A 18 7.49 0.49 -13.05
CA ILE A 18 6.71 0.53 -11.80
C ILE A 18 5.87 -0.75 -11.75
N GLU A 19 6.24 -1.69 -10.88
CA GLU A 19 5.44 -2.89 -10.67
C GLU A 19 4.28 -2.62 -9.70
N ALA A 20 3.13 -3.18 -10.00
CA ALA A 20 1.92 -3.06 -9.20
C ALA A 20 1.17 -4.42 -9.18
N VAL A 21 1.91 -5.50 -9.00
CA VAL A 21 1.37 -6.85 -8.94
C VAL A 21 0.87 -7.20 -7.54
N LEU A 22 0.38 -8.45 -7.38
CA LEU A 22 -0.13 -8.93 -6.10
C LEU A 22 0.87 -8.66 -4.95
N GLU A 23 0.34 -8.29 -3.78
CA GLU A 23 1.11 -7.95 -2.57
C GLU A 23 1.68 -9.23 -1.90
N ASP A 24 2.46 -9.98 -2.67
CA ASP A 24 3.16 -11.19 -2.26
C ASP A 24 4.65 -11.10 -2.60
N PRO A 25 5.56 -11.29 -1.64
CA PRO A 25 6.99 -11.15 -1.86
C PRO A 25 7.55 -12.06 -2.97
N LYS A 26 7.01 -13.26 -3.13
CA LYS A 26 7.50 -14.22 -4.15
C LYS A 26 7.06 -13.79 -5.54
N VAL A 27 5.82 -13.34 -5.68
CA VAL A 27 5.28 -12.82 -6.95
C VAL A 27 6.07 -11.58 -7.38
N LYS A 28 6.31 -10.63 -6.44
CA LYS A 28 7.09 -9.43 -6.72
C LYS A 28 8.54 -9.75 -7.09
N ALA A 29 9.17 -10.72 -6.42
CA ALA A 29 10.52 -11.14 -6.75
C ALA A 29 10.61 -11.77 -8.16
N ASP A 30 9.68 -12.63 -8.52
CA ASP A 30 9.62 -13.25 -9.86
C ASP A 30 9.45 -12.19 -10.97
N VAL A 31 8.54 -11.24 -10.77
CA VAL A 31 8.31 -10.13 -11.72
C VAL A 31 9.53 -9.24 -11.81
N THR A 32 10.17 -8.89 -10.69
CA THR A 32 11.41 -8.09 -10.67
C THR A 32 12.49 -8.75 -11.51
N GLN A 33 12.75 -10.05 -11.31
CA GLN A 33 13.78 -10.79 -12.04
C GLN A 33 13.48 -10.89 -13.55
N LYS A 34 12.23 -11.20 -13.93
CA LYS A 34 11.81 -11.27 -15.32
C LYS A 34 11.92 -9.93 -16.04
N THR A 35 11.53 -8.86 -15.37
CA THR A 35 11.61 -7.51 -15.94
C THR A 35 13.05 -7.07 -16.12
N GLN A 36 13.89 -7.25 -15.09
CA GLN A 36 15.30 -6.83 -15.14
C GLN A 36 16.15 -7.66 -16.11
N ALA A 37 15.67 -8.83 -16.54
CA ALA A 37 16.34 -9.60 -17.59
C ALA A 37 16.25 -8.96 -18.98
N VAL A 38 15.33 -8.02 -19.20
CA VAL A 38 15.06 -7.44 -20.53
C VAL A 38 15.27 -5.93 -20.60
N VAL A 39 15.24 -5.21 -19.46
CA VAL A 39 15.45 -3.76 -19.43
C VAL A 39 16.94 -3.41 -19.36
N PRO A 40 17.35 -2.18 -19.77
CA PRO A 40 18.73 -1.71 -19.64
C PRO A 40 19.22 -1.70 -18.18
N GLU A 41 20.52 -1.91 -17.97
CA GLU A 41 21.16 -1.88 -16.65
C GLU A 41 20.92 -0.55 -15.90
N GLY A 42 20.73 0.55 -16.62
CA GLY A 42 20.42 1.88 -16.07
C GLY A 42 18.95 2.12 -15.68
N CYS A 43 18.06 1.16 -15.92
CA CYS A 43 16.64 1.28 -15.64
C CYS A 43 16.37 1.34 -14.13
N ILE A 44 15.55 2.30 -13.69
CA ILE A 44 15.09 2.38 -12.31
C ILE A 44 13.87 1.46 -12.14
N TYR A 45 13.86 0.69 -11.06
CA TYR A 45 12.80 -0.23 -10.74
C TYR A 45 12.01 0.23 -9.51
N GLY A 46 10.79 0.66 -9.72
CA GLY A 46 9.86 1.11 -8.69
C GLY A 46 8.86 0.02 -8.28
N SER A 47 8.57 -0.10 -6.99
CA SER A 47 7.49 -0.94 -6.49
C SER A 47 6.36 -0.07 -5.95
N ASN A 48 5.12 -0.36 -6.36
CA ASN A 48 3.90 0.30 -5.85
C ASN A 48 3.33 -0.43 -4.62
N THR A 49 4.14 -1.20 -3.91
CA THR A 49 3.72 -1.85 -2.66
C THR A 49 3.20 -0.82 -1.65
N SER A 50 2.18 -1.21 -0.87
CA SER A 50 1.63 -0.36 0.21
C SER A 50 2.23 -0.69 1.58
N THR A 51 2.74 -1.91 1.77
CA THR A 51 3.07 -2.41 3.12
C THR A 51 4.40 -3.13 3.22
N LEU A 52 4.89 -3.73 2.13
CA LEU A 52 6.12 -4.53 2.14
C LEU A 52 7.36 -3.62 2.15
N PRO A 53 8.33 -3.83 3.06
CA PRO A 53 9.53 -3.02 3.10
C PRO A 53 10.32 -3.05 1.78
N ILE A 54 10.69 -1.89 1.28
CA ILE A 54 11.43 -1.75 0.02
C ILE A 54 12.79 -2.44 0.09
N SER A 55 13.50 -2.33 1.21
CA SER A 55 14.79 -3.02 1.43
C SER A 55 14.67 -4.55 1.38
N MET A 56 13.49 -5.10 1.69
CA MET A 56 13.24 -6.54 1.55
C MET A 56 13.02 -6.93 0.09
N LEU A 57 12.23 -6.14 -0.64
CA LEU A 57 11.92 -6.39 -2.05
C LEU A 57 13.15 -6.19 -2.94
N ALA A 58 13.97 -5.19 -2.63
CA ALA A 58 15.19 -4.88 -3.37
C ALA A 58 16.20 -6.03 -3.44
N LYS A 59 16.14 -6.98 -2.49
CA LYS A 59 17.01 -8.18 -2.50
C LYS A 59 16.79 -9.09 -3.73
N ALA A 60 15.67 -8.97 -4.39
CA ALA A 60 15.40 -9.69 -5.64
C ALA A 60 15.94 -8.94 -6.87
N SER A 61 16.36 -7.69 -6.72
CA SER A 61 16.93 -6.85 -7.76
C SER A 61 18.38 -7.20 -8.05
N GLN A 62 18.81 -7.04 -9.29
CA GLN A 62 20.22 -7.15 -9.69
C GLN A 62 21.08 -6.02 -9.10
N ASP A 63 20.49 -4.82 -8.92
CA ASP A 63 21.13 -3.66 -8.32
C ASP A 63 20.14 -2.97 -7.37
N GLU A 64 20.36 -3.14 -6.06
CA GLU A 64 19.52 -2.53 -5.04
C GLU A 64 19.54 -1.00 -5.07
N SER A 65 20.62 -0.39 -5.59
CA SER A 65 20.74 1.06 -5.68
C SER A 65 19.72 1.68 -6.67
N LYS A 66 19.24 0.89 -7.61
CA LYS A 66 18.23 1.27 -8.60
C LYS A 66 16.81 0.86 -8.24
N PHE A 67 16.63 0.24 -7.07
CA PHE A 67 15.32 -0.17 -6.56
C PHE A 67 14.75 0.87 -5.58
N ILE A 68 13.49 1.28 -5.79
CA ILE A 68 12.84 2.35 -5.00
C ILE A 68 11.34 2.06 -4.82
N GLY A 69 10.73 2.54 -3.75
CA GLY A 69 9.27 2.54 -3.61
C GLY A 69 8.64 3.75 -4.31
N ILE A 70 7.58 3.52 -5.07
CA ILE A 70 6.76 4.58 -5.70
C ILE A 70 5.30 4.21 -5.45
N HIS A 71 4.78 4.64 -4.30
CA HIS A 71 3.47 4.25 -3.81
C HIS A 71 2.40 5.28 -4.19
N PHE A 72 1.47 4.85 -5.03
CA PHE A 72 0.31 5.61 -5.45
C PHE A 72 -0.91 5.30 -4.56
N PHE A 73 -1.84 6.24 -4.50
CA PHE A 73 -3.09 6.10 -3.74
C PHE A 73 -4.28 5.97 -4.68
N SER A 74 -5.20 5.07 -4.33
CA SER A 74 -6.42 4.86 -5.10
C SER A 74 -7.51 5.87 -4.70
N PRO A 75 -8.25 6.42 -5.68
CA PRO A 75 -8.12 6.28 -7.13
C PRO A 75 -6.96 7.12 -7.68
N VAL A 76 -6.06 6.47 -8.44
CA VAL A 76 -4.77 7.06 -8.85
C VAL A 76 -4.92 8.34 -9.67
N ASP A 77 -5.97 8.44 -10.48
CA ASP A 77 -6.25 9.61 -11.31
C ASP A 77 -6.66 10.85 -10.49
N LYS A 78 -7.22 10.66 -9.30
CA LYS A 78 -7.73 11.73 -8.43
C LYS A 78 -6.78 12.09 -7.29
N MET A 79 -6.04 11.12 -6.77
CA MET A 79 -5.15 11.31 -5.63
C MET A 79 -3.85 11.99 -6.05
N PRO A 80 -3.54 13.19 -5.52
CA PRO A 80 -2.36 13.94 -5.95
C PRO A 80 -1.06 13.45 -5.31
N LEU A 81 -1.12 12.81 -4.15
CA LEU A 81 0.05 12.39 -3.38
C LEU A 81 0.68 11.11 -3.93
N VAL A 82 2.02 11.05 -3.91
CA VAL A 82 2.81 9.83 -4.12
C VAL A 82 3.89 9.76 -3.06
N GLU A 83 4.01 8.63 -2.36
CA GLU A 83 5.17 8.36 -1.51
C GLU A 83 6.32 7.80 -2.33
N ILE A 84 7.49 8.38 -2.15
CA ILE A 84 8.76 7.85 -2.65
C ILE A 84 9.49 7.26 -1.44
N ILE A 85 9.69 5.95 -1.42
CA ILE A 85 10.23 5.24 -0.27
C ILE A 85 11.67 4.85 -0.54
N MET A 86 12.58 5.37 0.29
CA MET A 86 14.01 5.07 0.23
C MET A 86 14.30 3.77 0.98
N GLY A 87 14.58 2.69 0.23
CA GLY A 87 15.16 1.48 0.80
C GLY A 87 16.58 1.73 1.33
N LYS A 88 17.10 0.80 2.12
CA LYS A 88 18.42 0.94 2.76
C LYS A 88 19.56 1.20 1.78
N ASN A 89 19.49 0.60 0.60
CA ASN A 89 20.54 0.68 -0.43
C ASN A 89 20.09 1.48 -1.68
N THR A 90 18.89 2.07 -1.66
CA THR A 90 18.39 2.92 -2.76
C THR A 90 19.34 4.11 -2.98
N GLY A 91 19.79 4.27 -4.24
CA GLY A 91 20.74 5.33 -4.62
C GLY A 91 20.07 6.67 -4.92
N GLU A 92 20.86 7.73 -4.93
CA GLU A 92 20.41 9.10 -5.23
C GLU A 92 19.88 9.25 -6.66
N GLU A 93 20.42 8.49 -7.63
CA GLU A 93 19.92 8.48 -9.00
C GLU A 93 18.49 7.95 -9.09
N ALA A 94 18.19 6.88 -8.36
CA ALA A 94 16.84 6.32 -8.31
C ALA A 94 15.87 7.33 -7.67
N LEU A 95 16.28 8.01 -6.60
CA LEU A 95 15.49 9.06 -5.97
C LEU A 95 15.23 10.23 -6.94
N ALA A 96 16.28 10.73 -7.61
CA ALA A 96 16.13 11.85 -8.54
C ALA A 96 15.18 11.53 -9.70
N LYS A 97 15.35 10.36 -10.33
CA LYS A 97 14.46 9.92 -11.43
C LYS A 97 13.02 9.70 -10.97
N ALA A 98 12.81 9.12 -9.78
CA ALA A 98 11.47 8.95 -9.22
C ALA A 98 10.80 10.30 -8.92
N LEU A 99 11.52 11.27 -8.34
CA LEU A 99 11.02 12.62 -8.09
C LEU A 99 10.64 13.34 -9.40
N ASP A 100 11.49 13.26 -10.41
CA ASP A 100 11.23 13.87 -11.71
C ASP A 100 10.02 13.25 -12.40
N TYR A 101 9.93 11.92 -12.39
CA TYR A 101 8.77 11.21 -12.94
C TYR A 101 7.46 11.64 -12.25
N VAL A 102 7.42 11.63 -10.91
CA VAL A 102 6.22 11.99 -10.14
C VAL A 102 5.78 13.43 -10.44
N ARG A 103 6.73 14.36 -10.59
CA ARG A 103 6.45 15.74 -10.98
C ARG A 103 5.94 15.85 -12.43
N GLN A 104 6.53 15.10 -13.37
CA GLN A 104 6.08 15.06 -14.77
C GLN A 104 4.62 14.62 -14.90
N ILE A 105 4.18 13.66 -14.11
CA ILE A 105 2.77 13.23 -14.06
C ILE A 105 1.89 14.15 -13.18
N ARG A 106 2.41 15.31 -12.75
CA ARG A 106 1.73 16.36 -11.98
C ARG A 106 1.20 15.90 -10.63
N LYS A 107 1.93 15.00 -9.97
CA LYS A 107 1.63 14.58 -8.61
C LYS A 107 2.62 15.21 -7.61
N THR A 108 2.25 15.21 -6.35
CA THR A 108 3.05 15.75 -5.24
C THR A 108 3.84 14.62 -4.60
N PRO A 109 5.17 14.58 -4.76
CA PRO A 109 5.99 13.57 -4.11
C PRO A 109 6.30 13.95 -2.67
N ILE A 110 6.31 12.96 -1.78
CA ILE A 110 6.96 13.02 -0.46
C ILE A 110 7.99 11.90 -0.38
N VAL A 111 9.17 12.21 0.15
CA VAL A 111 10.23 11.23 0.36
C VAL A 111 10.14 10.73 1.80
N VAL A 112 10.07 9.42 1.95
CA VAL A 112 9.89 8.79 3.26
C VAL A 112 10.88 7.64 3.47
N ASN A 113 11.11 7.29 4.72
CA ASN A 113 11.95 6.16 5.10
C ASN A 113 11.26 4.82 4.91
N ASP A 114 12.05 3.80 4.66
CA ASP A 114 11.57 2.43 4.55
C ASP A 114 11.15 1.88 5.91
N SER A 115 9.90 1.45 5.98
CA SER A 115 9.33 0.74 7.12
C SER A 115 8.06 0.01 6.66
N ARG A 116 7.57 -0.94 7.43
CA ARG A 116 6.27 -1.57 7.12
C ARG A 116 5.16 -0.52 7.19
N GLY A 117 4.42 -0.35 6.09
CA GLY A 117 3.34 0.64 5.96
C GLY A 117 3.81 2.09 5.79
N PHE A 118 5.12 2.32 5.63
CA PHE A 118 5.75 3.61 5.34
C PHE A 118 5.27 4.75 6.25
N TYR A 119 5.04 5.96 5.71
CA TYR A 119 4.53 7.10 6.47
C TYR A 119 2.99 7.16 6.44
N THR A 120 2.40 7.15 5.26
CA THR A 120 0.96 7.41 5.11
C THR A 120 0.08 6.31 5.67
N SER A 121 0.39 5.03 5.41
CA SER A 121 -0.38 3.91 5.96
C SER A 121 -0.28 3.86 7.49
N ARG A 122 0.88 4.20 8.06
CA ARG A 122 1.06 4.29 9.52
C ARG A 122 0.21 5.41 10.13
N CYS A 123 0.19 6.60 9.51
CA CYS A 123 -0.67 7.70 9.95
C CYS A 123 -2.15 7.36 9.75
N PHE A 124 -2.51 6.81 8.60
CA PHE A 124 -3.88 6.45 8.28
C PHE A 124 -4.46 5.43 9.26
N MET A 125 -3.69 4.38 9.58
CA MET A 125 -4.16 3.29 10.45
C MET A 125 -4.53 3.75 11.87
N THR A 126 -3.99 4.86 12.36
CA THR A 126 -4.39 5.39 13.67
C THR A 126 -5.87 5.78 13.70
N TYR A 127 -6.43 6.22 12.58
CA TYR A 127 -7.82 6.63 12.46
C TYR A 127 -8.82 5.47 12.61
N PRO A 128 -8.76 4.39 11.80
CA PRO A 128 -9.66 3.26 11.95
C PRO A 128 -9.40 2.43 13.22
N VAL A 129 -8.15 2.37 13.70
CA VAL A 129 -7.83 1.68 14.95
C VAL A 129 -8.52 2.37 16.13
N GLU A 130 -8.39 3.67 16.24
CA GLU A 130 -9.06 4.43 17.31
C GLU A 130 -10.58 4.33 17.23
N ALA A 131 -11.15 4.40 16.02
CA ALA A 131 -12.58 4.23 15.81
C ALA A 131 -13.08 2.84 16.26
N THR A 132 -12.31 1.79 16.00
CA THR A 132 -12.67 0.43 16.44
C THR A 132 -12.48 0.24 17.94
N ASN A 133 -11.51 0.91 18.57
CA ASN A 133 -11.39 0.96 20.02
C ASN A 133 -12.63 1.62 20.66
N MET A 134 -13.04 2.77 20.14
CA MET A 134 -14.28 3.43 20.59
C MET A 134 -15.53 2.55 20.39
N LEU A 135 -15.60 1.82 19.28
CA LEU A 135 -16.69 0.86 19.04
C LEU A 135 -16.68 -0.26 20.08
N HIS A 136 -15.50 -0.78 20.41
CA HIS A 136 -15.32 -1.83 21.44
C HIS A 136 -15.72 -1.32 22.84
N GLU A 137 -15.47 -0.05 23.13
CA GLU A 137 -15.92 0.64 24.35
C GLU A 137 -17.44 0.87 24.41
N GLY A 138 -18.17 0.54 23.34
CA GLY A 138 -19.63 0.65 23.27
C GLY A 138 -20.16 1.99 22.76
N ILE A 139 -19.32 2.85 22.19
CA ILE A 139 -19.75 4.09 21.56
C ILE A 139 -20.52 3.78 20.27
N ALA A 140 -21.63 4.46 20.06
CA ALA A 140 -22.50 4.22 18.91
C ALA A 140 -21.76 4.47 17.59
N PRO A 141 -21.81 3.52 16.60
CA PRO A 141 -21.11 3.65 15.33
C PRO A 141 -21.39 4.96 14.59
N ALA A 142 -22.64 5.42 14.59
CA ALA A 142 -23.02 6.68 13.94
C ALA A 142 -22.35 7.92 14.58
N LEU A 143 -22.11 7.91 15.89
CA LEU A 143 -21.40 8.98 16.56
C LEU A 143 -19.94 9.00 16.17
N ILE A 144 -19.28 7.83 16.13
CA ILE A 144 -17.88 7.69 15.74
C ILE A 144 -17.69 8.16 14.29
N GLU A 145 -18.55 7.71 13.40
CA GLU A 145 -18.54 8.03 11.97
C GLU A 145 -18.67 9.54 11.74
N ASN A 146 -19.67 10.16 12.34
CA ASN A 146 -19.91 11.61 12.23
C ASN A 146 -18.79 12.43 12.87
N SER A 147 -18.24 11.99 14.01
CA SER A 147 -17.13 12.69 14.68
C SER A 147 -15.89 12.76 13.78
N GLY A 148 -15.58 11.68 13.05
CA GLY A 148 -14.50 11.70 12.08
C GLY A 148 -14.70 12.75 10.99
N VAL A 149 -15.90 12.82 10.42
CA VAL A 149 -16.25 13.82 9.40
C VAL A 149 -16.22 15.25 9.97
N TYR A 150 -16.74 15.45 11.16
CA TYR A 150 -16.68 16.76 11.82
C TYR A 150 -15.27 17.20 12.19
N ALA A 151 -14.36 16.26 12.44
CA ALA A 151 -12.94 16.54 12.65
C ALA A 151 -12.19 16.89 11.35
N GLY A 152 -12.86 16.83 10.19
CA GLY A 152 -12.30 17.21 8.89
C GLY A 152 -11.86 16.04 7.99
N MET A 153 -12.15 14.79 8.38
CA MET A 153 -11.89 13.64 7.52
C MET A 153 -12.92 13.57 6.39
N ALA A 154 -12.47 13.27 5.18
CA ALA A 154 -13.33 13.21 3.99
C ALA A 154 -14.37 12.08 4.07
N VAL A 155 -14.06 11.02 4.79
CA VAL A 155 -14.90 9.81 4.94
C VAL A 155 -14.81 9.35 6.39
N GLY A 156 -15.91 8.86 6.94
CA GLY A 156 -15.91 8.27 8.28
C GLY A 156 -15.07 6.98 8.37
N PRO A 157 -14.60 6.59 9.56
CA PRO A 157 -13.60 5.54 9.71
C PRO A 157 -14.08 4.15 9.29
N PHE A 158 -15.35 3.81 9.53
CA PHE A 158 -15.89 2.52 9.13
C PHE A 158 -16.22 2.46 7.64
N ALA A 159 -16.72 3.56 7.09
CA ALA A 159 -16.96 3.66 5.65
C ALA A 159 -15.66 3.56 4.85
N VAL A 160 -14.54 4.13 5.35
CA VAL A 160 -13.24 4.01 4.70
C VAL A 160 -12.68 2.59 4.81
N LEU A 161 -12.87 1.88 5.92
CA LEU A 161 -12.50 0.46 6.03
C LEU A 161 -13.24 -0.41 5.02
N ASP A 162 -14.53 -0.12 4.79
CA ASP A 162 -15.33 -0.80 3.77
C ASP A 162 -14.85 -0.49 2.35
N GLU A 163 -14.33 0.71 2.09
CA GLU A 163 -13.75 1.11 0.80
C GLU A 163 -12.41 0.43 0.53
N VAL A 164 -11.54 0.38 1.55
CA VAL A 164 -10.22 -0.28 1.45
C VAL A 164 -10.36 -1.78 1.30
N SER A 165 -11.43 -2.38 1.80
CA SER A 165 -11.70 -3.81 1.88
C SER A 165 -11.28 -4.46 3.20
N LEU A 166 -12.26 -5.01 3.90
CA LEU A 166 -12.02 -5.79 5.13
C LEU A 166 -11.17 -7.04 4.88
N GLU A 167 -11.29 -7.64 3.68
CA GLU A 167 -10.44 -8.75 3.24
C GLU A 167 -8.95 -8.34 3.21
N LEU A 168 -8.66 -7.17 2.63
CA LEU A 168 -7.29 -6.65 2.58
C LEU A 168 -6.76 -6.32 3.98
N SER A 169 -7.57 -5.66 4.81
CA SER A 169 -7.21 -5.33 6.20
C SER A 169 -6.90 -6.60 7.02
N TYR A 170 -7.70 -7.64 6.88
CA TYR A 170 -7.48 -8.94 7.52
C TYR A 170 -6.15 -9.56 7.08
N HIS A 171 -5.87 -9.64 5.78
CA HIS A 171 -4.64 -10.23 5.28
C HIS A 171 -3.39 -9.42 5.68
N ILE A 172 -3.48 -8.10 5.74
CA ILE A 172 -2.39 -7.25 6.24
C ILE A 172 -2.11 -7.53 7.72
N ALA A 173 -3.15 -7.64 8.55
CA ALA A 173 -3.03 -7.98 9.97
C ALA A 173 -2.36 -9.34 10.16
N GLU A 174 -2.83 -10.39 9.47
CA GLU A 174 -2.25 -11.72 9.54
C GLU A 174 -0.79 -11.79 9.04
N ALA A 175 -0.48 -11.09 7.95
CA ALA A 175 0.89 -11.00 7.45
C ALA A 175 1.81 -10.27 8.45
N THR A 176 1.29 -9.24 9.12
CA THR A 176 2.02 -8.47 10.13
C THR A 176 2.24 -9.30 11.40
N LYS A 177 1.22 -10.01 11.87
CA LYS A 177 1.30 -10.98 12.98
C LYS A 177 2.40 -12.01 12.73
N LYS A 178 2.37 -12.62 11.54
CA LYS A 178 3.39 -13.60 11.15
C LYS A 178 4.80 -13.02 11.09
N ALA A 179 4.94 -11.77 10.66
CA ALA A 179 6.24 -11.10 10.53
C ALA A 179 6.82 -10.66 11.88
N LEU A 180 5.99 -10.25 12.84
CA LEU A 180 6.41 -9.73 14.14
C LEU A 180 6.43 -10.79 15.24
N GLY A 181 5.71 -11.93 15.07
CA GLY A 181 5.62 -12.97 16.09
C GLY A 181 5.18 -12.40 17.44
N ASP A 182 5.92 -12.71 18.49
CA ASP A 182 5.63 -12.29 19.87
C ASP A 182 5.68 -10.76 20.09
N ALA A 183 6.27 -10.00 19.15
CA ALA A 183 6.28 -8.55 19.21
C ALA A 183 4.99 -7.91 18.70
N TYR A 184 4.11 -8.69 18.07
CA TYR A 184 2.81 -8.22 17.62
C TYR A 184 1.87 -7.97 18.81
N LYS A 185 1.28 -6.78 18.84
CA LYS A 185 0.21 -6.45 19.79
C LYS A 185 -1.11 -6.40 19.03
N SER A 186 -2.05 -7.28 19.40
CA SER A 186 -3.40 -7.26 18.83
C SER A 186 -4.16 -6.00 19.30
N GLU A 187 -4.86 -5.39 18.38
CA GLU A 187 -5.73 -4.25 18.60
C GLU A 187 -7.20 -4.68 18.46
N ALA A 188 -8.14 -3.92 19.03
CA ALA A 188 -9.58 -4.19 18.86
C ALA A 188 -9.98 -4.21 17.36
N CYS A 189 -9.25 -3.47 16.53
CA CYS A 189 -9.42 -3.47 15.07
C CYS A 189 -9.25 -4.87 14.47
N ASP A 190 -8.27 -5.65 14.95
CA ASP A 190 -8.01 -7.01 14.44
C ASP A 190 -9.18 -7.94 14.74
N GLU A 191 -9.75 -7.85 15.95
CA GLU A 191 -10.89 -8.67 16.38
C GLU A 191 -12.13 -8.32 15.58
N VAL A 192 -12.42 -7.03 15.42
CA VAL A 192 -13.57 -6.53 14.66
C VAL A 192 -13.47 -6.92 13.19
N VAL A 193 -12.32 -6.71 12.57
CA VAL A 193 -12.08 -7.08 11.17
C VAL A 193 -12.15 -8.59 10.96
N THR A 194 -11.55 -9.38 11.87
CA THR A 194 -11.62 -10.86 11.82
C THR A 194 -13.05 -11.32 11.89
N ARG A 195 -13.84 -10.81 12.83
CA ARG A 195 -15.25 -11.18 12.98
C ARG A 195 -16.08 -10.82 11.75
N LEU A 196 -15.89 -9.61 11.20
CA LEU A 196 -16.62 -9.19 10.01
C LEU A 196 -16.21 -10.03 8.79
N TYR A 197 -14.92 -10.21 8.55
CA TYR A 197 -14.44 -10.88 7.36
C TYR A 197 -14.50 -12.40 7.47
N ALA A 198 -13.84 -13.00 8.47
CA ALA A 198 -13.70 -14.45 8.54
C ALA A 198 -14.98 -15.16 9.00
N ASP A 199 -15.70 -14.59 10.00
CA ASP A 199 -16.88 -15.26 10.58
C ASP A 199 -18.16 -14.92 9.79
N LEU A 200 -18.30 -13.67 9.35
CA LEU A 200 -19.53 -13.17 8.71
C LEU A 200 -19.43 -13.01 7.19
N GLY A 201 -18.27 -13.26 6.58
CA GLY A 201 -18.05 -13.16 5.13
C GLY A 201 -18.21 -11.76 4.55
N ARG A 202 -18.07 -10.72 5.39
CA ARG A 202 -18.23 -9.32 5.00
C ARG A 202 -16.90 -8.77 4.48
N LYS A 203 -16.87 -8.30 3.23
CA LYS A 203 -15.65 -7.85 2.54
C LYS A 203 -15.59 -6.34 2.32
N GLY A 204 -16.57 -5.60 2.80
CA GLY A 204 -16.74 -4.17 2.52
C GLY A 204 -17.52 -3.92 1.24
N LYS A 205 -17.27 -2.80 0.58
CA LYS A 205 -17.94 -2.43 -0.67
C LYS A 205 -17.77 -3.46 -1.79
N LYS A 206 -16.67 -4.24 -1.77
CA LYS A 206 -16.37 -5.27 -2.76
C LYS A 206 -17.50 -6.30 -2.93
N ASN A 207 -18.15 -6.71 -1.86
CA ASN A 207 -19.31 -7.61 -1.90
C ASN A 207 -20.59 -6.97 -1.34
N ARG A 208 -20.61 -5.64 -1.22
CA ARG A 208 -21.72 -4.83 -0.70
C ARG A 208 -22.09 -5.10 0.76
N LYS A 209 -21.19 -5.72 1.50
CA LYS A 209 -21.37 -6.07 2.93
C LYS A 209 -20.06 -5.82 3.67
N GLY A 210 -20.03 -4.78 4.47
CA GLY A 210 -18.93 -4.39 5.34
C GLY A 210 -19.44 -4.06 6.74
N PHE A 211 -18.97 -2.98 7.32
CA PHE A 211 -19.66 -2.37 8.47
C PHE A 211 -21.09 -2.01 8.10
N TYR A 212 -21.28 -1.60 6.84
CA TYR A 212 -22.59 -1.24 6.26
C TYR A 212 -23.03 -2.24 5.19
N GLU A 213 -24.28 -2.11 4.77
CA GLU A 213 -24.84 -2.77 3.59
C GLU A 213 -25.02 -1.73 2.49
N TYR A 214 -24.64 -2.08 1.25
CA TYR A 214 -24.58 -1.17 0.09
C TYR A 214 -25.50 -1.63 -1.04
#